data_1ab644765cbabea09641df0e318fbb10
#
_entry.id   1ab644765cbabea09641df0e318fbb10
#
_cell.length_a   1.000
_cell.length_b   1.000
_cell.length_c   1.000
_cell.angle_alpha   90.00
_cell.angle_beta   90.00
_cell.angle_gamma   90.00
#
_symmetry.space_group_name_H-M   'P 1'
#
loop_
_entity.id
_entity.type
_entity.pdbx_description
1 polymer ?
#
loop_
_entity_poly.entity_id
_entity_poly.type
_entity_poly.pdbx_seq_one_letter_code
_entity_poly.pdbx_strand_id
1 'polypeptide(L)'
;MLDFVNLVGSEACMERIETVERFNEIIAQDEPVVAIFKTSWCPDCHFIDPFMPELETNYAGKVTFVEIDSEKLLDVAQQYHILGIPSFVAFKGGKETIRFVNKLRKTRPEIEQFVDRAIAVSAAV
;
A
#
# COMPACT_ATOMS: atom_id res chain seq x y z
N MET A 1 12.09 3.65 -26.85
CA MET A 1 11.81 3.66 -26.39
C MET A 1 11.47 4.10 -25.83
N LEU A 2 11.10 4.40 -25.65
CA LEU A 2 10.72 4.69 -25.08
C LEU A 2 10.38 4.70 -24.34
N ASP A 3 10.21 4.75 -24.17
CA ASP A 3 9.89 4.66 -23.43
C ASP A 3 10.24 4.68 -22.47
N PHE A 4 10.81 4.90 -22.31
CA PHE A 4 11.12 4.94 -21.22
C PHE A 4 11.20 5.85 -20.44
N VAL A 5 11.41 6.51 -20.75
CA VAL A 5 11.30 7.67 -20.32
C VAL A 5 10.11 8.02 -19.59
N ASN A 6 9.09 8.02 -20.19
CA ASN A 6 7.84 8.14 -19.60
C ASN A 6 7.67 7.16 -18.54
N LEU A 7 8.37 6.15 -18.64
CA LEU A 7 8.30 5.11 -17.68
C LEU A 7 8.68 5.55 -16.31
N VAL A 8 9.62 6.46 -16.24
CA VAL A 8 10.06 6.94 -14.94
C VAL A 8 8.91 7.51 -14.15
N GLY A 9 8.13 8.34 -14.79
CA GLY A 9 7.00 8.95 -14.10
C GLY A 9 5.97 7.94 -13.68
N SER A 10 5.65 7.00 -14.56
CA SER A 10 4.63 6.02 -14.25
C SER A 10 5.09 5.04 -13.17
N GLU A 11 6.38 4.77 -13.12
CA GLU A 11 6.90 3.87 -12.09
C GLU A 11 6.81 4.45 -10.70
N ALA A 12 6.77 5.78 -10.60
CA ALA A 12 6.68 6.44 -9.32
C ALA A 12 5.25 6.57 -8.81
N CYS A 13 4.27 6.12 -9.60
CA CYS A 13 2.87 6.25 -9.25
C CYS A 13 2.23 4.91 -8.96
N MET A 14 1.91 4.66 -7.70
CA MET A 14 1.17 3.45 -7.37
C MET A 14 -0.29 3.63 -7.76
N GLU A 15 -0.97 2.53 -7.99
CA GLU A 15 -2.37 2.56 -8.36
C GLU A 15 -3.21 3.07 -7.21
N ARG A 16 -4.16 3.96 -7.50
CA ARG A 16 -5.16 4.41 -6.53
C ARG A 16 -6.42 3.59 -6.77
N ILE A 17 -6.84 2.89 -5.73
CA ILE A 17 -8.02 2.03 -5.81
C ILE A 17 -9.25 2.89 -5.55
N GLU A 18 -10.21 2.84 -6.48
CA GLU A 18 -11.40 3.68 -6.37
C GLU A 18 -12.70 2.91 -6.27
N THR A 19 -12.66 1.58 -6.41
CA THR A 19 -13.86 0.77 -6.28
C THR A 19 -13.56 -0.47 -5.46
N VAL A 20 -14.62 -1.01 -4.83
CA VAL A 20 -14.50 -2.24 -4.06
C VAL A 20 -14.14 -3.40 -4.98
N GLU A 21 -14.69 -3.41 -6.19
CA GLU A 21 -14.39 -4.47 -7.16
C GLU A 21 -12.89 -4.51 -7.49
N ARG A 22 -12.30 -3.33 -7.74
CA ARG A 22 -10.88 -3.29 -8.05
C ARG A 22 -10.05 -3.69 -6.83
N PHE A 23 -10.48 -3.29 -5.64
CA PHE A 23 -9.79 -3.69 -4.42
C PHE A 23 -9.75 -5.22 -4.31
N ASN A 24 -10.89 -5.86 -4.52
CA ASN A 24 -10.97 -7.32 -4.43
C ASN A 24 -10.10 -8.00 -5.49
N GLU A 25 -10.05 -7.45 -6.69
CA GLU A 25 -9.21 -7.98 -7.76
C GLU A 25 -7.73 -7.93 -7.39
N ILE A 26 -7.29 -6.76 -6.91
CA ILE A 26 -5.86 -6.56 -6.69
C ILE A 26 -5.34 -7.38 -5.52
N ILE A 27 -6.11 -7.50 -4.44
CA ILE A 27 -5.62 -8.25 -3.28
C ILE A 27 -5.63 -9.76 -3.53
N ALA A 28 -6.35 -10.22 -4.57
CA ALA A 28 -6.44 -11.65 -4.87
C ALA A 28 -5.22 -12.19 -5.62
N GLN A 29 -4.34 -11.33 -6.09
CA GLN A 29 -3.18 -11.77 -6.87
C GLN A 29 -2.17 -12.53 -6.00
N ASP A 30 -1.29 -13.29 -6.67
CA ASP A 30 -0.31 -14.12 -5.96
C ASP A 30 0.82 -13.31 -5.35
N GLU A 31 1.22 -12.23 -6.00
CA GLU A 31 2.25 -11.36 -5.43
C GLU A 31 1.66 -10.61 -4.23
N PRO A 32 2.43 -10.45 -3.15
CA PRO A 32 1.91 -9.72 -1.99
C PRO A 32 1.57 -8.28 -2.35
N VAL A 33 0.48 -7.81 -1.78
CA VAL A 33 -0.01 -6.44 -1.99
C VAL A 33 0.03 -5.71 -0.66
N VAL A 34 0.57 -4.50 -0.66
CA VAL A 34 0.53 -3.63 0.51
C VAL A 34 -0.41 -2.47 0.18
N ALA A 35 -1.53 -2.43 0.87
CA ALA A 35 -2.52 -1.38 0.71
C ALA A 35 -2.27 -0.28 1.73
N ILE A 36 -2.18 0.96 1.24
CA ILE A 36 -1.93 2.12 2.08
C ILE A 36 -3.24 2.90 2.20
N PHE A 37 -3.81 2.89 3.39
CA PHE A 37 -5.05 3.62 3.66
C PHE A 37 -4.71 5.02 4.10
N LYS A 38 -5.22 6.01 3.39
CA LYS A 38 -4.90 7.41 3.66
C LYS A 38 -6.05 8.30 3.21
N THR A 39 -5.94 9.59 3.51
CA THR A 39 -6.87 10.60 3.02
C THR A 39 -6.08 11.79 2.52
N SER A 40 -6.71 12.63 1.72
CA SER A 40 -6.02 13.78 1.12
C SER A 40 -5.68 14.88 2.13
N TRP A 41 -6.40 14.93 3.26
CA TRP A 41 -6.21 15.98 4.27
C TRP A 41 -5.29 15.58 5.42
N CYS A 42 -4.79 14.38 5.42
CA CYS A 42 -4.04 13.84 6.56
C CYS A 42 -2.56 14.28 6.52
N PRO A 43 -2.10 15.05 7.49
CA PRO A 43 -0.70 15.50 7.51
C PRO A 43 0.31 14.34 7.59
N ASP A 44 -0.01 13.32 8.39
CA ASP A 44 0.89 12.17 8.52
C ASP A 44 0.94 11.34 7.25
N CYS A 45 -0.13 11.36 6.45
CA CYS A 45 -0.13 10.73 5.15
C CYS A 45 0.79 11.49 4.20
N HIS A 46 0.75 12.81 4.25
CA HIS A 46 1.64 13.64 3.43
C HIS A 46 3.09 13.52 3.86
N PHE A 47 3.33 13.20 5.13
CA PHE A 47 4.68 13.02 5.63
C PHE A 47 5.41 11.88 4.89
N ILE A 48 4.68 10.83 4.52
CA ILE A 48 5.31 9.68 3.85
C ILE A 48 5.41 9.85 2.35
N ASP A 49 4.62 10.76 1.76
CA ASP A 49 4.58 10.93 0.31
C ASP A 49 5.95 11.13 -0.34
N PRO A 50 6.85 11.94 0.22
CA PRO A 50 8.12 12.20 -0.47
C PRO A 50 9.01 10.98 -0.68
N PHE A 51 8.94 9.97 0.19
CA PHE A 51 9.82 8.82 0.06
C PHE A 51 9.11 7.56 -0.47
N MET A 52 7.79 7.57 -0.57
CA MET A 52 7.08 6.39 -1.05
C MET A 52 7.44 5.99 -2.48
N PRO A 53 7.62 6.93 -3.44
CA PRO A 53 8.01 6.51 -4.78
C PRO A 53 9.32 5.71 -4.81
N GLU A 54 10.27 6.08 -3.98
CA GLU A 54 11.54 5.35 -3.93
C GLU A 54 11.34 3.95 -3.34
N LEU A 55 10.51 3.85 -2.30
CA LEU A 55 10.18 2.54 -1.74
C LEU A 55 9.49 1.66 -2.77
N GLU A 56 8.56 2.24 -3.51
CA GLU A 56 7.86 1.52 -4.55
C GLU A 56 8.84 0.96 -5.58
N THR A 57 9.81 1.75 -5.98
CA THR A 57 10.83 1.33 -6.92
C THR A 57 11.72 0.23 -6.32
N ASN A 58 12.13 0.40 -5.07
CA ASN A 58 13.03 -0.54 -4.42
C ASN A 58 12.40 -1.92 -4.24
N TYR A 59 11.10 -1.99 -4.11
CA TYR A 59 10.39 -3.25 -3.89
C TYR A 59 9.67 -3.75 -5.15
N ALA A 60 9.92 -3.14 -6.30
CA ALA A 60 9.30 -3.55 -7.55
C ALA A 60 9.62 -5.02 -7.84
N GLY A 61 8.60 -5.78 -8.22
CA GLY A 61 8.76 -7.20 -8.48
C GLY A 61 8.65 -8.08 -7.25
N LYS A 62 8.62 -7.48 -6.05
CA LYS A 62 8.50 -8.23 -4.80
C LYS A 62 7.16 -7.98 -4.13
N VAL A 63 6.63 -6.78 -4.25
CA VAL A 63 5.36 -6.40 -3.64
C VAL A 63 4.72 -5.33 -4.50
N THR A 64 3.39 -5.33 -4.54
CA THR A 64 2.62 -4.31 -5.23
C THR A 64 2.06 -3.36 -4.18
N PHE A 65 2.33 -2.07 -4.33
CA PHE A 65 1.73 -1.06 -3.46
C PHE A 65 0.50 -0.48 -4.12
N VAL A 66 -0.56 -0.29 -3.35
CA VAL A 66 -1.76 0.40 -3.82
C VAL A 66 -2.21 1.39 -2.77
N GLU A 67 -2.89 2.43 -3.22
CA GLU A 67 -3.34 3.51 -2.37
C GLU A 67 -4.86 3.44 -2.26
N ILE A 68 -5.38 3.56 -1.05
CA ILE A 68 -6.82 3.52 -0.82
C ILE A 68 -7.23 4.79 -0.08
N ASP A 69 -8.16 5.53 -0.68
CA ASP A 69 -8.74 6.69 -0.02
C ASP A 69 -9.79 6.18 0.96
N SER A 70 -9.50 6.33 2.26
CA SER A 70 -10.36 5.78 3.31
C SER A 70 -11.73 6.43 3.35
N GLU A 71 -11.87 7.63 2.80
CA GLU A 71 -13.18 8.28 2.76
C GLU A 71 -14.01 7.77 1.59
N LYS A 72 -13.39 7.55 0.45
CA LYS A 72 -14.11 7.06 -0.72
C LYS A 72 -14.47 5.59 -0.58
N LEU A 73 -13.59 4.81 0.04
CA LEU A 73 -13.82 3.37 0.27
C LEU A 73 -14.03 3.13 1.75
N LEU A 74 -14.96 3.88 2.35
CA LEU A 74 -15.22 3.80 3.77
C LEU A 74 -15.60 2.38 4.21
N ASP A 75 -16.38 1.69 3.38
CA ASP A 75 -16.79 0.32 3.72
C ASP A 75 -15.58 -0.61 3.85
N VAL A 76 -14.60 -0.45 2.97
CA VAL A 76 -13.37 -1.26 3.03
C VAL A 76 -12.58 -0.91 4.28
N ALA A 77 -12.43 0.40 4.56
CA ALA A 77 -11.71 0.84 5.75
C ALA A 77 -12.36 0.31 7.02
N GLN A 78 -13.69 0.30 7.06
CA GLN A 78 -14.41 -0.22 8.22
C GLN A 78 -14.28 -1.73 8.33
N GLN A 79 -14.36 -2.42 7.20
CA GLN A 79 -14.22 -3.88 7.17
C GLN A 79 -12.89 -4.32 7.77
N TYR A 80 -11.82 -3.59 7.49
CA TYR A 80 -10.49 -3.94 7.97
C TYR A 80 -10.10 -3.19 9.24
N HIS A 81 -11.05 -2.49 9.87
CA HIS A 81 -10.82 -1.81 11.15
C HIS A 81 -9.62 -0.86 11.09
N ILE A 82 -9.63 0.02 10.09
CA ILE A 82 -8.55 0.99 9.93
C ILE A 82 -8.80 2.14 10.90
N LEU A 83 -8.14 2.07 12.05
CA LEU A 83 -8.37 3.03 13.14
C LEU A 83 -7.44 4.24 13.11
N GLY A 84 -6.51 4.28 12.20
CA GLY A 84 -5.60 5.41 12.04
C GLY A 84 -5.09 5.47 10.62
N ILE A 85 -4.53 6.61 10.22
CA ILE A 85 -3.97 6.78 8.89
C ILE A 85 -2.68 7.61 8.99
N PRO A 86 -1.71 7.34 8.11
CA PRO A 86 -1.73 6.27 7.13
C PRO A 86 -1.59 4.91 7.81
N SER A 87 -2.27 3.92 7.28
CA SER A 87 -2.17 2.56 7.78
C SER A 87 -1.86 1.62 6.62
N PHE A 88 -1.16 0.54 6.93
CA PHE A 88 -0.67 -0.39 5.94
C PHE A 88 -1.21 -1.78 6.24
N VAL A 89 -1.82 -2.41 5.25
CA VAL A 89 -2.31 -3.79 5.39
C VAL A 89 -1.78 -4.59 4.22
N ALA A 90 -1.18 -5.72 4.51
CA ALA A 90 -0.63 -6.60 3.48
C ALA A 90 -1.58 -7.76 3.21
N PHE A 91 -1.67 -8.13 1.94
CA PHE A 91 -2.56 -9.20 1.47
C PHE A 91 -1.82 -10.16 0.57
N LYS A 92 -2.28 -11.40 0.56
CA LYS A 92 -1.86 -12.38 -0.44
C LYS A 92 -3.01 -13.33 -0.71
N GLY A 93 -3.33 -13.51 -2.00
CA GLY A 93 -4.39 -14.44 -2.38
C GLY A 93 -5.74 -14.07 -1.80
N GLY A 94 -6.00 -12.80 -1.63
CA GLY A 94 -7.27 -12.29 -1.13
C GLY A 94 -7.37 -12.22 0.38
N LYS A 95 -6.32 -12.59 1.11
CA LYS A 95 -6.36 -12.62 2.57
C LYS A 95 -5.32 -11.70 3.18
N GLU A 96 -5.71 -11.04 4.26
CA GLU A 96 -4.78 -10.22 5.02
C GLU A 96 -3.70 -11.10 5.66
N THR A 97 -2.45 -10.67 5.57
CA THR A 97 -1.35 -11.39 6.20
C THR A 97 -0.85 -10.68 7.44
N ILE A 98 -0.41 -9.44 7.32
CA ILE A 98 0.00 -8.63 8.47
C ILE A 98 -0.46 -7.20 8.26
N ARG A 99 -0.43 -6.43 9.35
CA ARG A 99 -0.88 -5.03 9.30
C ARG A 99 -0.02 -4.14 10.17
N PHE A 100 -0.03 -2.86 9.82
CA PHE A 100 0.64 -1.81 10.57
C PHE A 100 -0.37 -0.68 10.68
N VAL A 101 -1.25 -0.80 11.66
CA VAL A 101 -2.40 0.10 11.83
C VAL A 101 -2.35 0.73 13.21
N ASN A 102 -2.19 2.05 13.25
CA ASN A 102 -2.31 2.81 14.49
C ASN A 102 -2.43 4.29 14.12
N LYS A 103 -2.53 5.15 15.11
CA LYS A 103 -2.73 6.58 14.89
C LYS A 103 -1.42 7.37 14.87
N LEU A 104 -0.28 6.70 14.98
CA LEU A 104 1.00 7.38 15.06
C LEU A 104 1.54 7.65 13.66
N ARG A 105 2.37 8.69 13.56
CA ARG A 105 3.12 8.98 12.33
C ARG A 105 4.10 7.83 12.08
N LYS A 106 4.21 7.41 10.83
CA LYS A 106 5.09 6.30 10.46
C LYS A 106 6.32 6.84 9.77
N THR A 107 7.48 6.30 10.14
CA THR A 107 8.75 6.69 9.54
C THR A 107 9.11 5.72 8.44
N ARG A 108 10.02 6.14 7.56
CA ARG A 108 10.45 5.29 6.46
C ARG A 108 11.04 3.95 6.95
N PRO A 109 11.95 3.93 7.97
CA PRO A 109 12.46 2.64 8.44
C PRO A 109 11.38 1.70 8.95
N GLU A 110 10.37 2.24 9.63
CA GLU A 110 9.26 1.42 10.12
C GLU A 110 8.47 0.81 8.97
N ILE A 111 8.24 1.59 7.92
CA ILE A 111 7.51 1.11 6.76
C ILE A 111 8.33 0.05 6.03
N GLU A 112 9.62 0.28 5.87
CA GLU A 112 10.50 -0.70 5.23
C GLU A 112 10.51 -2.01 6.00
N GLN A 113 10.58 -1.95 7.32
CA GLN A 113 10.52 -3.13 8.17
C GLN A 113 9.21 -3.89 7.96
N PHE A 114 8.10 -3.16 7.90
CA PHE A 114 6.80 -3.76 7.67
C PHE A 114 6.76 -4.46 6.31
N VAL A 115 7.25 -3.80 5.27
CA VAL A 115 7.22 -4.35 3.92
C VAL A 115 8.09 -5.61 3.84
N ASP A 116 9.27 -5.58 4.46
CA ASP A 116 10.15 -6.75 4.50
C ASP A 116 9.45 -7.93 5.18
N ARG A 117 8.73 -7.68 6.26
CA ARG A 117 7.97 -8.72 6.94
C ARG A 117 6.81 -9.22 6.10
N ALA A 118 6.15 -8.32 5.37
CA ALA A 118 5.04 -8.72 4.49
C ALA A 118 5.54 -9.67 3.41
N ILE A 119 6.72 -9.41 2.85
CA ILE A 119 7.31 -10.28 1.85
C ILE A 119 7.64 -11.63 2.47
N ALA A 120 8.25 -11.64 3.66
CA ALA A 120 8.64 -12.87 4.32
C ALA A 120 7.43 -13.72 4.68
N VAL A 121 6.38 -13.11 5.21
CA VAL A 121 5.15 -13.83 5.58
C VAL A 121 4.48 -14.38 4.34
N SER A 122 4.47 -13.60 3.25
CA SER A 122 3.88 -14.03 1.99
C SER A 122 4.55 -15.29 1.47
N ALA A 123 5.86 -15.41 1.63
CA ALA A 123 6.58 -16.59 1.17
C ALA A 123 6.26 -17.83 1.99
N ALA A 124 5.74 -17.66 3.19
CA ALA A 124 5.44 -18.77 4.11
C ALA A 124 4.00 -19.28 4.00
N VAL A 125 3.15 -18.60 3.24
CA VAL A 125 1.72 -19.00 3.15
C VAL A 125 1.36 -19.53 1.78
#